data_8d771e69e1d99ff13f087c25ef519145
#
_entry.id   8d771e69e1d99ff13f087c25ef519145
#
_cell.length_a   1.000
_cell.length_b   1.000
_cell.length_c   1.000
_cell.angle_alpha   90.00
_cell.angle_beta   90.00
_cell.angle_gamma   90.00
#
_symmetry.space_group_name_H-M   'P 1'
#
loop_
_entity.id
_entity.type
_entity.pdbx_description
1 polymer ?
#
loop_
_entity_poly.entity_id
_entity_poly.type
_entity_poly.pdbx_seq_one_letter_code
_entity_poly.pdbx_strand_id
1 'polypeptide(L)'
;TFRRTEVGVAELAEGAEKYLRKVMRKRNFTLEWQMDVPSLWVTGDRVLLLFLLENLIDEAVRYETSGTLHLEAKAEDGFVRMDFIDMRRTYSQEELNALFYPDRERMCPSGDGQWLTGTEYLVCKQVIRDHDEYGGRRGCRINASPWQGDGGGKGFSVWFTLPLRQKK
;
A
#
# COMPACT_ATOMS: atom_id res chain seq x y z
N THR A 1 12.41 -11.42 13.71
CA THR A 1 11.38 -12.34 14.20
C THR A 1 10.00 -11.74 14.04
N PHE A 2 9.11 -12.45 13.36
CA PHE A 2 7.73 -11.99 13.14
C PHE A 2 6.96 -11.98 14.46
N ARG A 3 6.34 -10.85 14.78
CA ARG A 3 5.54 -10.69 16.00
C ARG A 3 4.06 -10.54 15.65
N ARG A 4 3.34 -11.63 15.69
CA ARG A 4 1.91 -11.65 15.39
C ARG A 4 1.10 -11.04 16.52
N THR A 5 0.40 -9.95 16.22
CA THR A 5 -0.49 -9.26 17.16
C THR A 5 -1.77 -8.81 16.44
N GLU A 6 -2.70 -8.29 17.20
CA GLU A 6 -3.87 -7.61 16.64
C GLU A 6 -3.52 -6.15 16.40
N VAL A 7 -3.77 -5.67 15.20
CA VAL A 7 -3.41 -4.31 14.78
C VAL A 7 -4.64 -3.61 14.24
N GLY A 8 -4.95 -2.43 14.78
CA GLY A 8 -6.03 -1.61 14.27
C GLY A 8 -5.66 -0.98 12.94
N VAL A 9 -6.54 -1.06 11.95
CA VAL A 9 -6.30 -0.43 10.65
C VAL A 9 -6.18 1.08 10.80
N ALA A 10 -6.98 1.69 11.68
CA ALA A 10 -6.88 3.12 11.98
C ALA A 10 -5.48 3.49 12.51
N GLU A 11 -4.88 2.64 13.34
CA GLU A 11 -3.52 2.87 13.84
C GLU A 11 -2.50 2.88 12.72
N LEU A 12 -2.67 1.98 11.74
CA LEU A 12 -1.78 1.93 10.57
C LEU A 12 -1.94 3.19 9.72
N ALA A 13 -3.15 3.64 9.49
CA ALA A 13 -3.41 4.86 8.72
C ALA A 13 -2.85 6.09 9.41
N GLU A 14 -3.03 6.21 10.72
CA GLU A 14 -2.47 7.30 11.51
C GLU A 14 -0.94 7.29 11.50
N GLY A 15 -0.35 6.12 11.60
CA GLY A 15 1.11 5.95 11.52
C GLY A 15 1.66 6.35 10.17
N ALA A 16 0.97 5.99 9.08
CA ALA A 16 1.33 6.38 7.73
C ALA A 16 1.24 7.90 7.55
N GLU A 17 0.17 8.52 8.04
CA GLU A 17 -0.01 9.97 7.99
C GLU A 17 1.09 10.70 8.76
N LYS A 18 1.43 10.22 9.93
CA LYS A 18 2.51 10.79 10.76
C LYS A 18 3.85 10.68 10.03
N TYR A 19 4.12 9.55 9.40
CA TYR A 19 5.34 9.35 8.61
C TYR A 19 5.40 10.32 7.43
N LEU A 20 4.30 10.47 6.70
CA LEU A 20 4.23 11.39 5.57
C LEU A 20 4.55 12.83 6.01
N ARG A 21 3.96 13.28 7.10
CA ARG A 21 4.24 14.61 7.64
C ARG A 21 5.70 14.80 8.02
N LYS A 22 6.33 13.75 8.56
CA LYS A 22 7.73 13.79 8.95
C LYS A 22 8.66 13.92 7.75
N VAL A 23 8.44 13.14 6.69
CA VAL A 23 9.32 13.12 5.51
C VAL A 23 9.05 14.27 4.56
N MET A 24 7.88 14.92 4.65
CA MET A 24 7.43 15.95 3.71
C MET A 24 7.30 17.35 4.36
N ARG A 25 8.17 17.67 5.31
CA ARG A 25 8.11 18.96 6.04
C ARG A 25 8.10 20.19 5.14
N LYS A 26 8.79 20.14 4.00
CA LYS A 26 8.91 21.26 3.06
C LYS A 26 8.07 21.09 1.81
N ARG A 27 7.24 20.04 1.75
CA ARG A 27 6.41 19.71 0.60
C ARG A 27 4.97 19.58 1.05
N ASN A 28 4.06 19.75 0.15
CA ASN A 28 2.64 19.79 0.45
C ASN A 28 1.96 18.47 0.06
N PHE A 29 2.19 17.43 0.88
CA PHE A 29 1.50 16.15 0.72
C PHE A 29 0.52 15.92 1.86
N THR A 30 -0.62 15.32 1.51
CA THR A 30 -1.62 14.90 2.47
C THR A 30 -1.99 13.44 2.24
N LEU A 31 -2.41 12.77 3.30
CA LEU A 31 -2.94 11.42 3.23
C LEU A 31 -4.39 11.45 3.69
N GLU A 32 -5.30 11.05 2.81
CA GLU A 32 -6.70 10.85 3.14
C GLU A 32 -6.96 9.37 3.28
N TRP A 33 -7.68 8.96 4.30
CA TRP A 33 -7.97 7.54 4.52
C TRP A 33 -9.40 7.30 4.96
N GLN A 34 -9.92 6.14 4.59
CA GLN A 34 -11.28 5.73 4.96
C GLN A 34 -11.38 4.21 5.10
N MET A 35 -12.32 3.79 5.91
CA MET A 35 -12.70 2.39 6.09
C MET A 35 -14.19 2.24 5.78
N ASP A 36 -14.59 1.07 5.26
CA ASP A 36 -15.99 0.77 4.96
C ASP A 36 -16.82 0.51 6.23
N VAL A 37 -16.17 0.28 7.36
CA VAL A 37 -16.81 0.12 8.67
C VAL A 37 -16.05 0.95 9.71
N PRO A 38 -16.69 1.32 10.84
CA PRO A 38 -16.06 2.20 11.84
C PRO A 38 -14.76 1.64 12.45
N SER A 39 -14.58 0.34 12.47
CA SER A 39 -13.42 -0.27 13.08
C SER A 39 -13.05 -1.56 12.38
N LEU A 40 -11.84 -1.62 11.87
CA LEU A 40 -11.25 -2.81 11.28
C LEU A 40 -9.97 -3.17 12.02
N TRP A 41 -9.78 -4.46 12.23
CA TRP A 41 -8.59 -5.00 12.86
C TRP A 41 -8.03 -6.15 12.03
N VAL A 42 -6.71 -6.20 11.96
CA VAL A 42 -6.00 -7.28 11.28
C VAL A 42 -5.12 -8.04 12.26
N THR A 43 -4.78 -9.26 11.89
CA THR A 43 -3.73 -10.01 12.57
C THR A 43 -2.45 -9.85 11.77
N GLY A 44 -1.40 -9.37 12.40
CA GLY A 44 -0.15 -9.14 11.70
C GLY A 44 0.95 -8.60 12.61
N ASP A 45 2.03 -8.18 11.99
CA ASP A 45 3.16 -7.55 12.67
C ASP A 45 3.09 -6.04 12.43
N ARG A 46 2.80 -5.29 13.50
CA ARG A 46 2.62 -3.83 13.41
C ARG A 46 3.83 -3.12 12.82
N VAL A 47 5.03 -3.50 13.25
CA VAL A 47 6.26 -2.84 12.77
C VAL A 47 6.46 -3.08 11.28
N LEU A 48 6.26 -4.31 10.82
CA LEU A 48 6.39 -4.65 9.41
C LEU A 48 5.31 -3.97 8.56
N LEU A 49 4.09 -3.88 9.06
CA LEU A 49 2.99 -3.23 8.33
C LEU A 49 3.20 -1.72 8.21
N LEU A 50 3.68 -1.07 9.26
CA LEU A 50 4.06 0.34 9.18
C LEU A 50 5.22 0.53 8.21
N PHE A 51 6.20 -0.35 8.25
CA PHE A 51 7.33 -0.32 7.31
C PHE A 51 6.86 -0.46 5.85
N LEU A 52 5.89 -1.34 5.60
CA LEU A 52 5.29 -1.47 4.28
C LEU A 52 4.67 -0.15 3.82
N LEU A 53 3.86 0.48 4.66
CA LEU A 53 3.22 1.75 4.32
C LEU A 53 4.24 2.87 4.11
N GLU A 54 5.29 2.91 4.93
CA GLU A 54 6.38 3.88 4.77
C GLU A 54 7.07 3.70 3.42
N ASN A 55 7.29 2.48 2.98
CA ASN A 55 7.89 2.20 1.68
C ASN A 55 6.98 2.63 0.51
N LEU A 56 5.67 2.42 0.64
CA LEU A 56 4.71 2.88 -0.37
C LEU A 56 4.70 4.41 -0.45
N ILE A 57 4.77 5.08 0.68
CA ILE A 57 4.85 6.54 0.74
C ILE A 57 6.14 7.04 0.10
N ASP A 58 7.28 6.47 0.46
CA ASP A 58 8.58 6.85 -0.08
C ASP A 58 8.57 6.78 -1.61
N GLU A 59 8.02 5.71 -2.17
CA GLU A 59 7.93 5.54 -3.61
C GLU A 59 6.99 6.57 -4.24
N ALA A 60 5.85 6.82 -3.62
CA ALA A 60 4.85 7.74 -4.15
C ALA A 60 5.33 9.20 -4.20
N VAL A 61 6.16 9.61 -3.24
CA VAL A 61 6.58 11.01 -3.12
C VAL A 61 7.96 11.30 -3.71
N ARG A 62 8.64 10.28 -4.20
CA ARG A 62 10.05 10.37 -4.61
C ARG A 62 10.36 11.52 -5.57
N TYR A 63 9.52 11.75 -6.55
CA TYR A 63 9.77 12.72 -7.61
C TYR A 63 8.77 13.87 -7.64
N GLU A 64 7.99 14.01 -6.58
CA GLU A 64 6.89 14.98 -6.54
C GLU A 64 7.10 15.98 -5.41
N THR A 65 6.50 17.16 -5.57
CA THR A 65 6.57 18.22 -4.57
C THR A 65 5.27 18.39 -3.78
N SER A 66 4.16 17.91 -4.33
CA SER A 66 2.85 17.99 -3.68
C SER A 66 1.91 16.93 -4.21
N GLY A 67 0.87 16.67 -3.47
CA GLY A 67 -0.19 15.76 -3.89
C GLY A 67 -0.99 15.20 -2.72
N THR A 68 -2.02 14.46 -3.06
CA THR A 68 -2.84 13.74 -2.09
C THR A 68 -2.73 12.24 -2.36
N LEU A 69 -2.42 11.50 -1.31
CA LEU A 69 -2.41 10.04 -1.34
C LEU A 69 -3.67 9.54 -0.65
N HIS A 70 -4.21 8.43 -1.09
CA HIS A 70 -5.43 7.85 -0.52
C HIS A 70 -5.17 6.44 -0.02
N LEU A 71 -5.74 6.14 1.13
CA LEU A 71 -5.68 4.81 1.73
C LEU A 71 -7.10 4.38 2.06
N GLU A 72 -7.53 3.28 1.48
CA GLU A 72 -8.83 2.70 1.74
C GLU A 72 -8.68 1.30 2.32
N ALA A 73 -9.58 0.91 3.21
CA ALA A 73 -9.59 -0.41 3.80
C ALA A 73 -11.00 -0.94 3.88
N LYS A 74 -11.18 -2.21 3.56
CA LYS A 74 -12.47 -2.89 3.63
C LYS A 74 -12.31 -4.35 4.02
N ALA A 75 -13.32 -4.91 4.65
CA ALA A 75 -13.39 -6.33 4.92
C ALA A 75 -13.86 -7.07 3.65
N GLU A 76 -13.18 -8.15 3.31
CA GLU A 76 -13.46 -8.94 2.11
C GLU A 76 -13.06 -10.40 2.34
N ASP A 77 -14.04 -11.29 2.39
CA ASP A 77 -13.81 -12.75 2.46
C ASP A 77 -12.86 -13.22 3.58
N GLY A 78 -13.01 -12.64 4.77
CA GLY A 78 -12.18 -13.01 5.93
C GLY A 78 -10.81 -12.34 5.94
N PHE A 79 -10.59 -11.39 5.04
CA PHE A 79 -9.39 -10.56 4.99
C PHE A 79 -9.79 -9.09 5.07
N VAL A 80 -8.85 -8.25 5.41
CA VAL A 80 -8.94 -6.82 5.17
C VAL A 80 -8.11 -6.54 3.93
N ARG A 81 -8.73 -5.93 2.94
CA ARG A 81 -8.04 -5.41 1.76
C ARG A 81 -7.74 -3.94 1.99
N MET A 82 -6.48 -3.57 1.85
CA MET A 82 -6.05 -2.18 1.88
C MET A 82 -5.59 -1.76 0.50
N ASP A 83 -6.09 -0.62 0.03
CA ASP A 83 -5.72 -0.02 -1.24
C ASP A 83 -4.97 1.29 -0.97
N PHE A 84 -3.75 1.37 -1.46
CA PHE A 84 -2.96 2.59 -1.45
C PHE A 84 -3.04 3.20 -2.86
N ILE A 85 -3.77 4.30 -2.98
CA ILE A 85 -4.21 4.84 -4.27
C ILE A 85 -3.47 6.13 -4.60
N ASP A 86 -2.88 6.16 -5.79
CA ASP A 86 -2.24 7.34 -6.35
C ASP A 86 -3.00 7.74 -7.62
N MET A 87 -3.65 8.90 -7.58
CA MET A 87 -4.47 9.40 -8.69
C MET A 87 -3.71 10.36 -9.60
N ARG A 88 -2.42 10.54 -9.40
CA ARG A 88 -1.62 11.47 -10.19
C ARG A 88 -1.14 10.85 -11.50
N ARG A 89 -1.09 9.52 -11.59
CA ARG A 89 -0.57 8.80 -12.74
C ARG A 89 -1.43 7.59 -13.05
N THR A 90 -1.49 7.23 -14.32
CA THR A 90 -2.17 6.04 -14.78
C THR A 90 -1.18 5.12 -15.48
N TYR A 91 -1.35 3.83 -15.28
CA TYR A 91 -0.51 2.80 -15.89
C TYR A 91 -1.40 1.67 -16.37
N SER A 92 -0.93 0.94 -17.39
CA SER A 92 -1.60 -0.28 -17.81
C SER A 92 -1.37 -1.40 -16.79
N GLN A 93 -2.21 -2.42 -16.81
CA GLN A 93 -2.01 -3.59 -15.95
C GLN A 93 -0.66 -4.26 -16.24
N GLU A 94 -0.23 -4.29 -17.50
CA GLU A 94 1.07 -4.84 -17.88
C GLU A 94 2.23 -4.08 -17.23
N GLU A 95 2.18 -2.75 -17.26
CA GLU A 95 3.18 -1.91 -16.58
C GLU A 95 3.17 -2.15 -15.07
N LEU A 96 1.99 -2.24 -14.46
CA LEU A 96 1.86 -2.46 -13.02
C LEU A 96 2.32 -3.85 -12.58
N ASN A 97 2.14 -4.86 -13.42
CA ASN A 97 2.63 -6.21 -13.13
C ASN A 97 4.15 -6.24 -12.94
N ALA A 98 4.87 -5.33 -13.59
CA ALA A 98 6.32 -5.26 -13.50
C ALA A 98 6.83 -4.72 -12.15
N LEU A 99 5.97 -4.07 -11.36
CA LEU A 99 6.40 -3.48 -10.07
C LEU A 99 6.98 -4.51 -9.11
N PHE A 100 6.39 -5.70 -9.07
CA PHE A 100 6.78 -6.76 -8.14
C PHE A 100 7.69 -7.81 -8.78
N TYR A 101 7.96 -7.69 -10.07
CA TYR A 101 8.79 -8.60 -10.84
C TYR A 101 9.73 -7.77 -11.72
N PRO A 102 10.73 -7.11 -11.10
CA PRO A 102 11.60 -6.21 -11.84
C PRO A 102 12.43 -7.01 -12.85
N ASP A 103 12.12 -6.81 -14.11
CA ASP A 103 12.93 -7.25 -15.23
C ASP A 103 13.49 -5.97 -15.84
N ARG A 104 14.82 -5.87 -15.89
CA ARG A 104 15.47 -4.67 -16.41
C ARG A 104 15.04 -4.32 -17.82
N GLU A 105 14.69 -5.31 -18.63
CA GLU A 105 14.22 -5.10 -20.01
C GLU A 105 12.78 -4.56 -20.05
N ARG A 106 12.02 -4.77 -19.00
CA ARG A 106 10.64 -4.30 -18.87
C ARG A 106 10.51 -3.05 -18.04
N MET A 107 11.62 -2.56 -17.49
CA MET A 107 11.66 -1.34 -16.72
C MET A 107 11.59 -0.16 -17.66
N CYS A 108 10.41 0.08 -18.23
CA CYS A 108 10.23 1.24 -19.07
C CYS A 108 10.19 2.49 -18.20
N PRO A 109 11.00 3.49 -18.49
CA PRO A 109 10.79 4.77 -17.87
C PRO A 109 9.38 5.24 -18.23
N SER A 110 8.62 5.72 -17.26
CA SER A 110 7.44 6.50 -17.54
C SER A 110 7.85 7.63 -18.47
N GLY A 111 6.97 8.14 -19.31
CA GLY A 111 7.30 9.13 -20.34
C GLY A 111 8.04 10.37 -19.86
N ASP A 112 8.16 10.57 -18.55
CA ASP A 112 8.91 11.65 -17.91
C ASP A 112 10.32 11.21 -17.45
N GLY A 113 10.77 10.02 -17.83
CA GLY A 113 12.05 9.49 -17.43
C GLY A 113 12.10 8.83 -16.06
N GLN A 114 10.96 8.73 -15.37
CA GLN A 114 10.88 8.06 -14.09
C GLN A 114 10.67 6.55 -14.27
N TRP A 115 11.32 5.79 -13.41
CA TRP A 115 11.21 4.33 -13.44
C TRP A 115 10.14 3.87 -12.44
N LEU A 116 9.27 2.97 -12.88
CA LEU A 116 8.30 2.30 -12.00
C LEU A 116 8.95 1.21 -11.16
N THR A 117 10.17 1.45 -10.73
CA THR A 117 10.87 0.39 -10.03
C THR A 117 11.57 0.93 -8.83
N GLY A 118 11.11 0.53 -7.73
CA GLY A 118 11.82 0.71 -6.50
C GLY A 118 12.00 -0.63 -5.81
N THR A 119 13.08 -0.76 -5.09
CA THR A 119 13.24 -1.87 -4.17
C THR A 119 12.15 -1.86 -3.11
N GLU A 120 11.48 -0.73 -2.94
CA GLU A 120 10.36 -0.55 -2.01
C GLU A 120 9.22 -1.52 -2.28
N TYR A 121 8.89 -1.76 -3.56
CA TYR A 121 7.84 -2.73 -3.89
C TYR A 121 8.24 -4.16 -3.55
N LEU A 122 9.53 -4.50 -3.71
CA LEU A 122 10.04 -5.81 -3.32
C LEU A 122 10.01 -5.99 -1.81
N VAL A 123 10.31 -4.95 -1.05
CA VAL A 123 10.20 -4.96 0.41
C VAL A 123 8.74 -5.19 0.82
N CYS A 124 7.80 -4.49 0.20
CA CYS A 124 6.37 -4.69 0.46
C CYS A 124 5.94 -6.13 0.16
N LYS A 125 6.41 -6.69 -0.94
CA LYS A 125 6.12 -8.08 -1.30
C LYS A 125 6.63 -9.04 -0.24
N GLN A 126 7.82 -8.83 0.29
CA GLN A 126 8.38 -9.67 1.35
C GLN A 126 7.57 -9.55 2.64
N VAL A 127 7.18 -8.34 3.01
CA VAL A 127 6.33 -8.13 4.19
C VAL A 127 5.03 -8.92 4.08
N ILE A 128 4.37 -8.89 2.94
CA ILE A 128 3.10 -9.61 2.75
C ILE A 128 3.33 -11.13 2.71
N ARG A 129 4.44 -11.60 2.13
CA ARG A 129 4.81 -13.01 2.19
C ARG A 129 5.00 -13.51 3.62
N ASP A 130 5.64 -12.70 4.46
CA ASP A 130 5.83 -13.03 5.86
C ASP A 130 4.48 -13.11 6.59
N HIS A 131 3.56 -12.22 6.25
CA HIS A 131 2.20 -12.27 6.80
C HIS A 131 1.43 -13.49 6.32
N ASP A 132 1.62 -13.90 5.07
CA ASP A 132 1.00 -15.12 4.55
C ASP A 132 1.52 -16.35 5.29
N GLU A 133 2.80 -16.39 5.56
CA GLU A 133 3.44 -17.54 6.20
C GLU A 133 3.22 -17.56 7.72
N TYR A 134 3.35 -16.41 8.38
CA TYR A 134 3.38 -16.33 9.85
C TYR A 134 2.16 -15.64 10.46
N GLY A 135 1.28 -15.08 9.67
CA GLY A 135 0.15 -14.29 10.15
C GLY A 135 -1.04 -15.08 10.67
N GLY A 136 -0.99 -16.41 10.59
CA GLY A 136 -2.05 -17.28 11.12
C GLY A 136 -3.13 -17.66 10.11
N ARG A 137 -3.11 -17.09 8.92
CA ARG A 137 -4.05 -17.44 7.84
C ARG A 137 -3.39 -17.25 6.49
N ARG A 138 -3.48 -18.27 5.64
CA ARG A 138 -2.99 -18.21 4.27
C ARG A 138 -3.96 -17.43 3.38
N GLY A 139 -3.44 -16.74 2.38
CA GLY A 139 -4.21 -15.96 1.42
C GLY A 139 -3.85 -14.49 1.39
N CYS A 140 -2.83 -14.06 2.14
CA CYS A 140 -2.34 -12.69 2.06
C CYS A 140 -1.65 -12.49 0.71
N ARG A 141 -2.04 -11.43 0.00
CA ARG A 141 -1.51 -11.11 -1.32
C ARG A 141 -1.23 -9.62 -1.43
N ILE A 142 -0.34 -9.26 -2.34
CA ILE A 142 -0.09 -7.89 -2.74
C ILE A 142 0.01 -7.82 -4.25
N ASN A 143 -0.59 -6.79 -4.82
CA ASN A 143 -0.51 -6.55 -6.26
C ASN A 143 -0.79 -5.07 -6.53
N ALA A 144 -0.69 -4.69 -7.81
CA ALA A 144 -1.04 -3.35 -8.26
C ALA A 144 -2.03 -3.47 -9.42
N SER A 145 -2.98 -2.55 -9.45
CA SER A 145 -4.04 -2.55 -10.48
C SER A 145 -4.40 -1.12 -10.87
N PRO A 146 -4.84 -0.89 -12.12
CA PRO A 146 -5.46 0.37 -12.47
C PRO A 146 -6.64 0.63 -11.55
N TRP A 147 -6.84 1.89 -11.18
CA TRP A 147 -7.92 2.28 -10.28
C TRP A 147 -8.78 3.34 -10.94
N GLN A 148 -10.07 3.26 -10.69
CA GLN A 148 -11.03 4.24 -11.16
C GLN A 148 -12.06 4.49 -10.06
N GLY A 149 -12.25 5.76 -9.71
CA GLY A 149 -13.23 6.16 -8.72
C GLY A 149 -14.59 6.44 -9.32
N ASP A 150 -15.61 6.45 -8.47
CA ASP A 150 -17.00 6.70 -8.85
C ASP A 150 -17.20 8.09 -9.48
N GLY A 151 -16.37 9.07 -9.11
CA GLY A 151 -16.41 10.43 -9.66
C GLY A 151 -15.63 10.63 -10.95
N GLY A 152 -15.14 9.56 -11.59
CA GLY A 152 -14.38 9.63 -12.83
C GLY A 152 -12.87 9.82 -12.66
N GLY A 153 -12.39 9.91 -11.43
CA GLY A 153 -10.95 9.95 -11.17
C GLY A 153 -10.28 8.64 -11.55
N LYS A 154 -9.05 8.75 -12.08
CA LYS A 154 -8.26 7.59 -12.50
C LYS A 154 -6.88 7.63 -11.86
N GLY A 155 -6.32 6.47 -11.63
CA GLY A 155 -4.99 6.31 -11.06
C GLY A 155 -4.60 4.85 -11.02
N PHE A 156 -3.80 4.50 -10.03
CA PHE A 156 -3.49 3.11 -9.77
C PHE A 156 -3.48 2.84 -8.26
N SER A 157 -3.70 1.59 -7.91
CA SER A 157 -3.69 1.14 -6.52
C SER A 157 -2.64 0.06 -6.34
N VAL A 158 -1.85 0.19 -5.28
CA VAL A 158 -1.12 -0.95 -4.71
C VAL A 158 -1.97 -1.47 -3.58
N TRP A 159 -2.46 -2.69 -3.69
CA TRP A 159 -3.36 -3.26 -2.72
C TRP A 159 -2.79 -4.54 -2.11
N PHE A 160 -3.16 -4.80 -0.90
CA PHE A 160 -2.76 -6.00 -0.19
C PHE A 160 -3.85 -6.47 0.75
N THR A 161 -3.80 -7.75 1.09
CA THR A 161 -4.76 -8.38 1.98
C THR A 161 -4.07 -8.93 3.21
N LEU A 162 -4.71 -8.75 4.35
CA LEU A 162 -4.26 -9.22 5.65
C LEU A 162 -5.38 -9.97 6.34
N PRO A 163 -5.08 -10.94 7.20
CA PRO A 163 -6.13 -11.66 7.92
C PRO A 163 -6.99 -10.71 8.74
N LEU A 164 -8.30 -10.76 8.52
CA LEU A 164 -9.23 -10.07 9.39
C LEU A 164 -9.16 -10.72 10.76
N ARG A 165 -9.01 -9.90 11.80
CA ARG A 165 -9.05 -10.40 13.17
C ARG A 165 -10.38 -11.11 13.40
N GLN A 166 -10.29 -12.36 13.87
CA GLN A 166 -11.48 -13.10 14.25
C GLN A 166 -11.83 -12.79 15.68
N LYS A 167 -13.09 -12.46 15.90
CA LYS A 167 -13.62 -12.32 17.26
C LYS A 167 -13.60 -13.70 17.93
N LYS A 168 -13.02 -13.75 19.09
CA LYS A 168 -13.12 -14.94 19.91
C LYS A 168 -14.55 -15.10 20.44
#